data_609f7abfa1d62e5f13dc5dc4048fe8d3
#
_entry.id   609f7abfa1d62e5f13dc5dc4048fe8d3
#
_cell.length_a   1.000
_cell.length_b   1.000
_cell.length_c   1.000
_cell.angle_alpha   90.00
_cell.angle_beta   90.00
_cell.angle_gamma   90.00
#
_symmetry.space_group_name_H-M   'P 1'
#
loop_
_entity.id
_entity.type
_entity.pdbx_description
1 polymer ?
#
loop_
_entity_poly.entity_id
_entity_poly.type
_entity_poly.pdbx_seq_one_letter_code
_entity_poly.pdbx_strand_id
1 'polypeptide(L)'
;PEHSNIPPTAGKMYTVKELTEAAMIKSADAATITLSRATGDSTASFVKKMQAFVKKAGVTDAKLYNQVGLTNSQMGSYGLQGVAKNAENEMTATDVAKIAQYLIKNYPSLLNITKLTSTTIDGTTVTTINKMLAGQSDAPTQVKIDGLKTGTSDKAGACFVSTGTYQGHRIITVVLHATGGGDERFTQTANLYRLIANEYTAYTVQPSVAATVPN
;
A
#
# COMPACT_ATOMS: atom_id res chain seq x y z
N PRO A 1 12.28 -13.39 -7.63
CA PRO A 1 11.89 -12.01 -7.36
C PRO A 1 13.11 -11.29 -6.84
N GLU A 2 13.48 -10.17 -7.49
CA GLU A 2 14.53 -9.31 -6.97
C GLU A 2 14.00 -8.75 -5.66
N HIS A 3 14.44 -9.34 -4.57
CA HIS A 3 14.25 -8.77 -3.26
C HIS A 3 14.86 -7.38 -3.29
N SER A 4 14.07 -6.36 -3.01
CA SER A 4 14.54 -4.98 -2.99
C SER A 4 15.59 -4.85 -1.88
N ASN A 5 16.85 -5.03 -2.27
CA ASN A 5 17.98 -5.11 -1.39
C ASN A 5 18.40 -3.72 -0.87
N ILE A 6 17.70 -3.25 0.15
CA ILE A 6 18.30 -2.41 1.18
C ILE A 6 18.08 -3.15 2.48
N PRO A 7 18.92 -4.12 2.81
CA PRO A 7 18.87 -4.72 4.12
C PRO A 7 19.32 -3.68 5.15
N PRO A 8 18.64 -3.57 6.31
CA PRO A 8 19.28 -2.96 7.46
C PRO A 8 20.60 -3.70 7.69
N THR A 9 21.70 -2.96 7.74
CA THR A 9 23.02 -3.55 8.02
C THR A 9 23.04 -4.00 9.48
N ALA A 10 23.49 -5.23 9.73
CA ALA A 10 23.59 -5.76 11.08
C ALA A 10 24.49 -4.85 11.96
N GLY A 11 24.03 -4.56 13.17
CA GLY A 11 24.74 -3.69 14.11
C GLY A 11 24.53 -2.19 13.92
N LYS A 12 23.85 -1.75 12.86
CA LYS A 12 23.47 -0.34 12.68
C LYS A 12 22.11 -0.04 13.28
N MET A 13 21.94 1.17 13.78
CA MET A 13 20.68 1.70 14.25
C MET A 13 19.99 2.49 13.13
N TYR A 14 18.69 2.28 12.97
CA TYR A 14 17.82 2.98 12.03
C TYR A 14 16.66 3.61 12.78
N THR A 15 16.22 4.76 12.34
CA THR A 15 15.00 5.37 12.85
C THR A 15 13.77 4.63 12.30
N VAL A 16 12.65 4.70 13.03
CA VAL A 16 11.36 4.20 12.55
C VAL A 16 10.97 4.83 11.21
N LYS A 17 11.32 6.12 11.02
CA LYS A 17 11.07 6.84 9.76
C LYS A 17 11.83 6.20 8.60
N GLU A 18 13.15 6.00 8.73
CA GLU A 18 13.98 5.38 7.67
C GLU A 18 13.50 3.99 7.29
N LEU A 19 13.17 3.16 8.29
CA LEU A 19 12.62 1.82 8.03
C LEU A 19 11.25 1.87 7.36
N THR A 20 10.39 2.83 7.75
CA THR A 20 9.08 3.01 7.11
C THR A 20 9.23 3.49 5.67
N GLU A 21 10.14 4.42 5.40
CA GLU A 21 10.45 4.89 4.05
C GLU A 21 11.01 3.74 3.18
N ALA A 22 11.94 2.93 3.71
CA ALA A 22 12.46 1.76 3.00
C ALA A 22 11.33 0.75 2.66
N ALA A 23 10.46 0.47 3.62
CA ALA A 23 9.33 -0.45 3.44
C ALA A 23 8.31 0.07 2.42
N MET A 24 7.96 1.36 2.48
CA MET A 24 6.89 1.91 1.64
C MET A 24 7.37 2.33 0.25
N ILE A 25 8.56 2.92 0.13
CA ILE A 25 9.09 3.46 -1.13
C ILE A 25 9.74 2.34 -1.97
N LYS A 26 10.55 1.48 -1.34
CA LYS A 26 11.30 0.43 -2.02
C LYS A 26 10.76 -0.97 -1.80
N SER A 27 9.75 -1.14 -0.94
CA SER A 27 9.22 -2.47 -0.60
C SER A 27 10.28 -3.37 0.08
N ALA A 28 11.10 -2.79 0.96
CA ALA A 28 12.18 -3.50 1.63
C ALA A 28 11.63 -4.44 2.71
N ASP A 29 11.65 -5.76 2.45
CA ASP A 29 11.17 -6.80 3.36
C ASP A 29 11.91 -6.78 4.69
N ALA A 30 13.24 -6.65 4.65
CA ALA A 30 14.07 -6.58 5.84
C ALA A 30 13.72 -5.38 6.74
N ALA A 31 13.39 -4.22 6.15
CA ALA A 31 12.94 -3.05 6.90
C ALA A 31 11.58 -3.31 7.56
N THR A 32 10.64 -3.93 6.84
CA THR A 32 9.32 -4.30 7.38
C THR A 32 9.44 -5.32 8.52
N ILE A 33 10.29 -6.34 8.36
CA ILE A 33 10.56 -7.31 9.41
C ILE A 33 11.19 -6.62 10.64
N THR A 34 12.16 -5.73 10.43
CA THR A 34 12.80 -4.98 11.51
C THR A 34 11.80 -4.12 12.27
N LEU A 35 10.91 -3.40 11.57
CA LEU A 35 9.84 -2.61 12.18
C LEU A 35 8.91 -3.47 13.04
N SER A 36 8.49 -4.62 12.53
CA SER A 36 7.60 -5.52 13.26
C SER A 36 8.25 -6.06 14.54
N ARG A 37 9.56 -6.29 14.52
CA ARG A 37 10.34 -6.78 15.66
C ARG A 37 10.75 -5.68 16.64
N ALA A 38 10.83 -4.44 16.22
CA ALA A 38 11.13 -3.30 17.10
C ALA A 38 10.09 -3.13 18.22
N THR A 39 8.88 -3.69 18.05
CA THR A 39 7.84 -3.75 19.09
C THR A 39 7.97 -4.95 20.03
N GLY A 40 9.05 -5.75 19.90
CA GLY A 40 9.26 -6.98 20.69
C GLY A 40 8.42 -8.19 20.20
N ASP A 41 7.77 -8.08 19.05
CA ASP A 41 6.88 -9.12 18.55
C ASP A 41 7.63 -10.25 17.81
N SER A 42 7.15 -11.47 17.99
CA SER A 42 7.37 -12.57 17.05
C SER A 42 6.48 -12.38 15.81
N THR A 43 6.76 -13.09 14.73
CA THR A 43 5.85 -13.11 13.55
C THR A 43 4.42 -13.48 13.97
N ALA A 44 4.25 -14.48 14.83
CA ALA A 44 2.93 -14.91 15.28
C ALA A 44 2.18 -13.83 16.08
N SER A 45 2.85 -13.11 16.99
CA SER A 45 2.21 -12.03 17.75
C SER A 45 1.92 -10.82 16.84
N PHE A 46 2.81 -10.51 15.91
CA PHE A 46 2.58 -9.42 14.96
C PHE A 46 1.42 -9.72 14.00
N VAL A 47 1.31 -10.95 13.48
CA VAL A 47 0.17 -11.38 12.66
C VAL A 47 -1.16 -11.22 13.41
N LYS A 48 -1.21 -11.52 14.70
CA LYS A 48 -2.41 -11.25 15.52
C LYS A 48 -2.75 -9.76 15.57
N LYS A 49 -1.74 -8.89 15.69
CA LYS A 49 -1.94 -7.42 15.60
C LYS A 49 -2.43 -6.99 14.23
N MET A 50 -1.88 -7.56 13.16
CA MET A 50 -2.37 -7.31 11.78
C MET A 50 -3.82 -7.74 11.62
N GLN A 51 -4.21 -8.93 12.09
CA GLN A 51 -5.60 -9.41 12.06
C GLN A 51 -6.55 -8.47 12.83
N ALA A 52 -6.13 -8.02 14.02
CA ALA A 52 -6.91 -7.06 14.79
C ALA A 52 -7.05 -5.70 14.07
N PHE A 53 -5.99 -5.28 13.37
CA PHE A 53 -6.00 -4.03 12.60
C PHE A 53 -6.95 -4.11 11.39
N VAL A 54 -6.85 -5.16 10.57
CA VAL A 54 -7.72 -5.31 9.40
C VAL A 54 -9.19 -5.49 9.80
N LYS A 55 -9.45 -6.10 10.95
CA LYS A 55 -10.81 -6.16 11.53
C LYS A 55 -11.37 -4.79 11.85
N LYS A 56 -10.54 -3.84 12.35
CA LYS A 56 -10.96 -2.44 12.55
C LYS A 56 -11.29 -1.73 11.22
N ALA A 57 -10.66 -2.14 10.14
CA ALA A 57 -10.99 -1.67 8.80
C ALA A 57 -12.25 -2.32 8.19
N GLY A 58 -12.91 -3.23 8.92
CA GLY A 58 -14.11 -3.93 8.45
C GLY A 58 -13.81 -5.15 7.56
N VAL A 59 -12.62 -5.74 7.72
CA VAL A 59 -12.20 -6.96 7.01
C VAL A 59 -12.13 -8.11 8.01
N THR A 60 -12.87 -9.18 7.75
CA THR A 60 -13.04 -10.31 8.69
C THR A 60 -12.56 -11.66 8.17
N ASP A 61 -12.33 -11.76 6.86
CA ASP A 61 -12.00 -13.00 6.15
C ASP A 61 -10.58 -13.02 5.55
N ALA A 62 -9.79 -11.96 5.77
CA ALA A 62 -8.39 -11.92 5.38
C ALA A 62 -7.58 -13.04 6.03
N LYS A 63 -6.81 -13.77 5.21
CA LYS A 63 -5.83 -14.73 5.71
C LYS A 63 -4.47 -14.04 5.78
N LEU A 64 -3.92 -13.92 6.97
CA LEU A 64 -2.65 -13.24 7.21
C LEU A 64 -1.66 -14.20 7.87
N TYR A 65 -0.46 -14.29 7.30
CA TYR A 65 0.58 -15.21 7.74
C TYR A 65 1.90 -14.52 8.09
N ASN A 66 2.17 -13.37 7.49
CA ASN A 66 3.38 -12.60 7.79
C ASN A 66 3.24 -11.12 7.38
N GLN A 67 4.20 -10.31 7.79
CA GLN A 67 4.20 -8.86 7.62
C GLN A 67 4.67 -8.36 6.26
N VAL A 68 5.22 -9.24 5.39
CA VAL A 68 5.80 -8.84 4.10
C VAL A 68 5.08 -9.42 2.87
N GLY A 69 4.21 -10.43 3.07
CA GLY A 69 3.45 -11.04 1.98
C GLY A 69 4.21 -12.13 1.20
N LEU A 70 5.34 -12.60 1.71
CA LEU A 70 6.06 -13.76 1.17
C LEU A 70 5.35 -15.07 1.54
N THR A 71 5.69 -16.18 0.87
CA THR A 71 5.28 -17.51 1.34
C THR A 71 5.87 -17.83 2.71
N ASN A 72 5.19 -18.66 3.48
CA ASN A 72 5.67 -19.06 4.80
C ASN A 72 7.09 -19.69 4.75
N SER A 73 7.41 -20.43 3.69
CA SER A 73 8.75 -20.99 3.49
C SER A 73 9.81 -19.93 3.17
N GLN A 74 9.46 -18.88 2.41
CA GLN A 74 10.38 -17.78 2.09
C GLN A 74 10.70 -16.91 3.30
N MET A 75 9.85 -16.94 4.33
CA MET A 75 10.12 -16.27 5.61
C MET A 75 11.30 -16.92 6.38
N GLY A 76 11.75 -18.09 6.01
CA GLY A 76 12.85 -18.79 6.68
C GLY A 76 12.58 -19.00 8.17
N SER A 77 13.50 -18.55 9.03
CA SER A 77 13.36 -18.65 10.49
C SER A 77 12.23 -17.80 11.08
N TYR A 78 11.67 -16.86 10.30
CA TYR A 78 10.53 -16.04 10.70
C TYR A 78 9.18 -16.64 10.30
N GLY A 79 9.16 -17.77 9.58
CA GLY A 79 7.93 -18.47 9.19
C GLY A 79 7.17 -19.02 10.39
N LEU A 80 5.85 -19.14 10.24
CA LEU A 80 4.98 -19.67 11.26
C LEU A 80 5.07 -21.21 11.31
N GLN A 81 5.17 -21.76 12.53
CA GLN A 81 5.13 -23.21 12.73
C GLN A 81 3.72 -23.77 12.50
N GLY A 82 3.63 -24.95 11.91
CA GLY A 82 2.35 -25.61 11.64
C GLY A 82 1.54 -25.02 10.48
N VAL A 83 2.10 -24.02 9.76
CA VAL A 83 1.48 -23.39 8.60
C VAL A 83 2.10 -23.97 7.31
N ALA A 84 1.27 -24.17 6.29
CA ALA A 84 1.73 -24.69 4.99
C ALA A 84 2.86 -23.84 4.39
N LYS A 85 3.85 -24.47 3.78
CA LYS A 85 5.03 -23.80 3.22
C LYS A 85 4.69 -22.73 2.17
N ASN A 86 3.63 -22.97 1.38
CA ASN A 86 3.16 -22.08 0.31
C ASN A 86 2.03 -21.13 0.76
N ALA A 87 1.75 -21.01 2.06
CA ALA A 87 0.76 -20.06 2.57
C ALA A 87 1.28 -18.63 2.39
N GLU A 88 0.45 -17.77 1.82
CA GLU A 88 0.65 -16.34 1.62
C GLU A 88 -0.54 -15.57 2.18
N ASN A 89 -0.38 -14.26 2.39
CA ASN A 89 -1.50 -13.40 2.74
C ASN A 89 -2.53 -13.36 1.59
N GLU A 90 -3.80 -13.59 1.92
CA GLU A 90 -4.89 -13.62 0.94
C GLU A 90 -6.00 -12.64 1.35
N MET A 91 -6.40 -11.79 0.42
CA MET A 91 -7.45 -10.77 0.58
C MET A 91 -8.10 -10.49 -0.76
N THR A 92 -9.36 -10.07 -0.74
CA THR A 92 -10.04 -9.57 -1.94
C THR A 92 -9.63 -8.11 -2.24
N ALA A 93 -9.89 -7.65 -3.46
CA ALA A 93 -9.65 -6.24 -3.82
C ALA A 93 -10.49 -5.29 -2.95
N THR A 94 -11.70 -5.69 -2.57
CA THR A 94 -12.56 -4.94 -1.66
C THR A 94 -11.95 -4.82 -0.26
N ASP A 95 -11.35 -5.88 0.26
CA ASP A 95 -10.68 -5.86 1.56
C ASP A 95 -9.47 -4.93 1.56
N VAL A 96 -8.66 -5.02 0.51
CA VAL A 96 -7.50 -4.13 0.33
C VAL A 96 -7.95 -2.67 0.24
N ALA A 97 -9.05 -2.37 -0.49
CA ALA A 97 -9.61 -1.02 -0.57
C ALA A 97 -10.09 -0.51 0.79
N LYS A 98 -10.77 -1.34 1.59
CA LYS A 98 -11.20 -1.00 2.96
C LYS A 98 -10.01 -0.71 3.87
N ILE A 99 -8.96 -1.52 3.80
CA ILE A 99 -7.72 -1.32 4.57
C ILE A 99 -7.05 0.01 4.16
N ALA A 100 -6.94 0.28 2.86
CA ALA A 100 -6.38 1.52 2.35
C ALA A 100 -7.19 2.74 2.81
N GLN A 101 -8.52 2.68 2.73
CA GLN A 101 -9.41 3.74 3.22
C GLN A 101 -9.23 3.97 4.73
N TYR A 102 -9.16 2.91 5.52
CA TYR A 102 -8.96 3.00 6.96
C TYR A 102 -7.61 3.63 7.29
N LEU A 103 -6.53 3.22 6.60
CA LEU A 103 -5.19 3.78 6.75
C LEU A 103 -5.16 5.27 6.43
N ILE A 104 -5.69 5.68 5.29
CA ILE A 104 -5.68 7.08 4.85
C ILE A 104 -6.49 7.96 5.81
N LYS A 105 -7.64 7.46 6.29
CA LYS A 105 -8.51 8.19 7.22
C LYS A 105 -7.87 8.37 8.59
N ASN A 106 -7.22 7.35 9.14
CA ASN A 106 -6.73 7.34 10.52
C ASN A 106 -5.25 7.69 10.64
N TYR A 107 -4.48 7.52 9.57
CA TYR A 107 -3.03 7.76 9.51
C TYR A 107 -2.63 8.55 8.26
N PRO A 108 -3.22 9.75 8.03
CA PRO A 108 -3.01 10.51 6.78
C PRO A 108 -1.55 10.92 6.56
N SER A 109 -0.74 11.00 7.62
CA SER A 109 0.69 11.29 7.53
C SER A 109 1.48 10.25 6.73
N LEU A 110 0.95 9.02 6.55
CA LEU A 110 1.55 7.99 5.71
C LEU A 110 1.69 8.47 4.26
N LEU A 111 0.76 9.29 3.78
CA LEU A 111 0.83 9.87 2.43
C LEU A 111 2.03 10.79 2.24
N ASN A 112 2.61 11.36 3.32
CA ASN A 112 3.84 12.13 3.22
C ASN A 112 5.05 11.27 2.87
N ILE A 113 4.98 9.97 3.14
CA ILE A 113 6.01 8.99 2.78
C ILE A 113 5.71 8.41 1.40
N THR A 114 4.48 7.93 1.16
CA THR A 114 4.15 7.20 -0.07
C THR A 114 4.18 8.07 -1.34
N LYS A 115 4.10 9.39 -1.21
CA LYS A 115 4.26 10.36 -2.32
C LYS A 115 5.71 10.65 -2.69
N LEU A 116 6.70 10.21 -1.89
CA LEU A 116 8.11 10.47 -2.17
C LEU A 116 8.58 9.65 -3.38
N THR A 117 9.26 10.30 -4.29
CA THR A 117 9.90 9.64 -5.43
C THR A 117 11.28 9.09 -5.09
N SER A 118 11.90 9.64 -4.05
CA SER A 118 13.17 9.15 -3.48
C SER A 118 13.31 9.57 -2.02
N THR A 119 14.19 8.87 -1.31
CA THR A 119 14.65 9.21 0.04
C THR A 119 16.10 8.78 0.21
N THR A 120 16.76 9.22 1.27
CA THR A 120 18.12 8.78 1.63
C THR A 120 18.06 7.96 2.91
N ILE A 121 18.57 6.74 2.85
CA ILE A 121 18.66 5.82 3.98
C ILE A 121 20.12 5.41 4.13
N ASP A 122 20.72 5.68 5.28
CA ASP A 122 22.12 5.38 5.57
C ASP A 122 23.06 5.89 4.45
N GLY A 123 22.86 7.12 3.99
CA GLY A 123 23.67 7.74 2.93
C GLY A 123 23.39 7.24 1.50
N THR A 124 22.50 6.25 1.34
CA THR A 124 22.14 5.70 0.03
C THR A 124 20.81 6.27 -0.45
N THR A 125 20.79 6.82 -1.67
CA THR A 125 19.52 7.26 -2.29
C THR A 125 18.70 6.07 -2.75
N VAL A 126 17.46 6.01 -2.28
CA VAL A 126 16.46 4.98 -2.61
C VAL A 126 15.35 5.62 -3.40
N THR A 127 15.08 5.09 -4.60
CA THR A 127 14.02 5.58 -5.49
C THR A 127 12.77 4.72 -5.39
N THR A 128 11.62 5.36 -5.61
CA THR A 128 10.33 4.68 -5.61
C THR A 128 10.20 3.65 -6.73
N ILE A 129 9.41 2.62 -6.49
CA ILE A 129 8.94 1.67 -7.51
C ILE A 129 7.54 2.02 -8.03
N ASN A 130 6.90 3.05 -7.48
CA ASN A 130 5.60 3.53 -7.93
C ASN A 130 5.76 4.50 -9.11
N LYS A 131 5.56 3.99 -10.32
CA LYS A 131 5.72 4.76 -11.56
C LYS A 131 4.59 5.76 -11.82
N MET A 132 3.53 5.77 -11.01
CA MET A 132 2.39 6.68 -11.18
C MET A 132 2.47 7.97 -10.33
N LEU A 133 3.50 8.13 -9.52
CA LEU A 133 3.71 9.40 -8.79
C LEU A 133 4.06 10.54 -9.76
N ALA A 134 3.79 11.77 -9.35
CA ALA A 134 4.10 12.95 -10.17
C ALA A 134 5.58 12.97 -10.59
N GLY A 135 5.82 13.14 -11.90
CA GLY A 135 7.15 13.12 -12.50
C GLY A 135 7.71 11.74 -12.80
N GLN A 136 6.97 10.67 -12.54
CA GLN A 136 7.33 9.31 -12.95
C GLN A 136 6.71 8.95 -14.31
N SER A 137 7.17 7.83 -14.91
CA SER A 137 6.85 7.45 -16.32
C SER A 137 5.37 7.25 -16.60
N ASP A 138 4.60 6.76 -15.64
CA ASP A 138 3.20 6.38 -15.81
C ASP A 138 2.24 7.33 -15.05
N ALA A 139 2.73 8.53 -14.68
CA ALA A 139 1.95 9.51 -13.95
C ALA A 139 0.73 9.96 -14.76
N PRO A 140 -0.51 9.77 -14.28
CA PRO A 140 -1.70 10.22 -15.00
C PRO A 140 -1.83 11.74 -14.92
N THR A 141 -2.40 12.35 -15.96
CA THR A 141 -2.61 13.81 -16.01
C THR A 141 -3.84 14.28 -15.24
N GLN A 142 -4.87 13.41 -15.13
CA GLN A 142 -6.17 13.77 -14.55
C GLN A 142 -6.20 13.64 -13.02
N VAL A 143 -5.35 12.78 -12.45
CA VAL A 143 -5.34 12.45 -11.02
C VAL A 143 -3.95 12.67 -10.46
N LYS A 144 -3.86 13.41 -9.36
CA LYS A 144 -2.60 13.56 -8.63
C LYS A 144 -2.45 12.38 -7.67
N ILE A 145 -1.62 11.40 -8.05
CA ILE A 145 -1.32 10.22 -7.24
C ILE A 145 -0.33 10.59 -6.12
N ASP A 146 -0.62 10.14 -4.90
CA ASP A 146 0.24 10.32 -3.71
C ASP A 146 0.49 9.02 -2.91
N GLY A 147 0.10 7.88 -3.50
CA GLY A 147 0.34 6.56 -2.92
C GLY A 147 -0.29 5.44 -3.75
N LEU A 148 -0.38 4.21 -3.24
CA LEU A 148 -0.07 3.80 -1.88
C LEU A 148 1.05 2.75 -1.88
N LYS A 149 0.79 1.52 -2.45
CA LYS A 149 1.74 0.40 -2.37
C LYS A 149 1.62 -0.55 -3.55
N THR A 150 2.74 -0.92 -4.12
CA THR A 150 2.89 -2.03 -5.07
C THR A 150 3.19 -3.35 -4.34
N GLY A 151 2.87 -4.46 -4.95
CA GLY A 151 3.24 -5.80 -4.49
C GLY A 151 3.42 -6.76 -5.65
N THR A 152 4.28 -7.77 -5.48
CA THR A 152 4.45 -8.85 -6.45
C THR A 152 4.85 -10.12 -5.73
N SER A 153 4.15 -11.23 -6.01
CA SER A 153 4.63 -12.58 -5.72
C SER A 153 4.26 -13.48 -6.90
N ASP A 154 4.84 -14.67 -6.95
CA ASP A 154 4.55 -15.63 -8.04
C ASP A 154 3.07 -15.99 -8.09
N LYS A 155 2.43 -16.10 -6.91
CA LYS A 155 1.01 -16.45 -6.78
C LYS A 155 0.10 -15.23 -6.95
N ALA A 156 0.45 -14.09 -6.35
CA ALA A 156 -0.38 -12.89 -6.39
C ALA A 156 -0.29 -12.14 -7.73
N GLY A 157 0.74 -12.38 -8.55
CA GLY A 157 1.00 -11.58 -9.73
C GLY A 157 1.37 -10.14 -9.39
N ALA A 158 1.23 -9.24 -10.34
CA ALA A 158 1.51 -7.83 -10.12
C ALA A 158 0.28 -7.14 -9.50
N CYS A 159 0.47 -6.52 -8.33
CA CYS A 159 -0.59 -5.85 -7.57
C CYS A 159 -0.24 -4.39 -7.32
N PHE A 160 -1.27 -3.52 -7.27
CA PHE A 160 -1.12 -2.13 -6.91
C PHE A 160 -2.37 -1.58 -6.22
N VAL A 161 -2.18 -1.01 -5.05
CA VAL A 161 -3.16 -0.12 -4.41
C VAL A 161 -2.71 1.29 -4.70
N SER A 162 -3.52 2.05 -5.43
CA SER A 162 -3.24 3.45 -5.72
C SER A 162 -4.21 4.36 -4.98
N THR A 163 -3.75 5.54 -4.64
CA THR A 163 -4.61 6.62 -4.14
C THR A 163 -4.15 7.95 -4.68
N GLY A 164 -5.10 8.83 -4.90
CA GLY A 164 -4.85 10.17 -5.44
C GLY A 164 -6.08 11.07 -5.27
N THR A 165 -5.98 12.28 -5.77
CA THR A 165 -7.06 13.27 -5.74
C THR A 165 -7.53 13.59 -7.15
N TYR A 166 -8.84 13.47 -7.37
CA TYR A 166 -9.55 13.84 -8.59
C TYR A 166 -10.69 14.78 -8.25
N GLN A 167 -10.73 15.97 -8.84
CA GLN A 167 -11.76 17.01 -8.58
C GLN A 167 -12.02 17.24 -7.07
N GLY A 168 -10.96 17.26 -6.26
CA GLY A 168 -11.06 17.45 -4.80
C GLY A 168 -11.45 16.21 -4.00
N HIS A 169 -11.79 15.10 -4.65
CA HIS A 169 -12.18 13.85 -3.99
C HIS A 169 -11.01 12.87 -3.91
N ARG A 170 -10.88 12.19 -2.77
CA ARG A 170 -9.93 11.10 -2.58
C ARG A 170 -10.43 9.86 -3.30
N ILE A 171 -9.62 9.34 -4.21
CA ILE A 171 -9.88 8.09 -4.94
C ILE A 171 -8.91 7.02 -4.46
N ILE A 172 -9.40 5.80 -4.37
CA ILE A 172 -8.61 4.60 -4.13
C ILE A 172 -8.92 3.61 -5.24
N THR A 173 -7.89 3.07 -5.88
CA THR A 173 -8.03 1.98 -6.85
C THR A 173 -7.22 0.79 -6.39
N VAL A 174 -7.69 -0.42 -6.70
CA VAL A 174 -7.02 -1.67 -6.37
C VAL A 174 -6.96 -2.54 -7.61
N VAL A 175 -5.76 -2.88 -8.03
CA VAL A 175 -5.47 -3.86 -9.08
C VAL A 175 -4.74 -5.03 -8.43
N LEU A 176 -5.29 -6.22 -8.55
CA LEU A 176 -4.70 -7.48 -8.10
C LEU A 176 -4.50 -8.40 -9.29
N HIS A 177 -3.40 -9.17 -9.25
CA HIS A 177 -3.10 -10.20 -10.24
C HIS A 177 -3.09 -9.68 -11.68
N ALA A 178 -2.50 -8.50 -11.92
CA ALA A 178 -2.30 -8.02 -13.28
C ALA A 178 -1.38 -8.98 -14.04
N THR A 179 -1.85 -9.45 -15.21
CA THR A 179 -1.13 -10.35 -16.11
C THR A 179 -0.46 -9.55 -17.22
N GLY A 180 0.68 -9.99 -17.73
CA GLY A 180 1.41 -9.29 -18.81
C GLY A 180 2.69 -8.58 -18.35
N GLY A 181 3.09 -8.77 -17.08
CA GLY A 181 4.31 -8.20 -16.54
C GLY A 181 4.09 -7.19 -15.41
N GLY A 182 5.18 -6.78 -14.78
CA GLY A 182 5.11 -5.94 -13.58
C GLY A 182 4.48 -4.56 -13.80
N ASP A 183 4.62 -3.99 -14.97
CA ASP A 183 4.11 -2.66 -15.31
C ASP A 183 2.62 -2.66 -15.68
N GLU A 184 2.05 -3.82 -16.01
CA GLU A 184 0.63 -3.93 -16.34
C GLU A 184 -0.29 -3.45 -15.21
N ARG A 185 0.16 -3.57 -13.95
CA ARG A 185 -0.54 -2.99 -12.80
C ARG A 185 -0.78 -1.47 -12.94
N PHE A 186 0.15 -0.74 -13.56
CA PHE A 186 0.04 0.70 -13.76
C PHE A 186 -0.89 1.02 -14.94
N THR A 187 -0.79 0.26 -16.02
CA THR A 187 -1.70 0.34 -17.18
C THR A 187 -3.15 0.14 -16.75
N GLN A 188 -3.42 -0.93 -16.00
CA GLN A 188 -4.78 -1.21 -15.52
C GLN A 188 -5.27 -0.15 -14.52
N THR A 189 -4.40 0.34 -13.64
CA THR A 189 -4.74 1.45 -12.74
C THR A 189 -5.06 2.73 -13.50
N ALA A 190 -4.30 3.07 -14.54
CA ALA A 190 -4.59 4.22 -15.40
C ALA A 190 -5.94 4.08 -16.13
N ASN A 191 -6.31 2.85 -16.52
CA ASN A 191 -7.63 2.57 -17.10
C ASN A 191 -8.76 2.84 -16.08
N LEU A 192 -8.59 2.43 -14.82
CA LEU A 192 -9.58 2.72 -13.77
C LEU A 192 -9.74 4.24 -13.55
N TYR A 193 -8.65 5.01 -13.53
CA TYR A 193 -8.74 6.46 -13.40
C TYR A 193 -9.39 7.12 -14.63
N ARG A 194 -9.15 6.62 -15.85
CA ARG A 194 -9.85 7.09 -17.04
C ARG A 194 -11.34 6.80 -16.99
N LEU A 195 -11.72 5.61 -16.52
CA LEU A 195 -13.13 5.25 -16.32
C LEU A 195 -13.80 6.21 -15.34
N ILE A 196 -13.17 6.48 -14.20
CA ILE A 196 -13.67 7.44 -13.21
C ILE A 196 -13.81 8.83 -13.84
N ALA A 197 -12.82 9.31 -14.60
CA ALA A 197 -12.87 10.62 -15.23
C ALA A 197 -13.95 10.76 -16.29
N ASN A 198 -14.31 9.67 -16.98
CA ASN A 198 -15.34 9.66 -18.01
C ASN A 198 -16.76 9.52 -17.43
N GLU A 199 -16.93 8.79 -16.33
CA GLU A 199 -18.26 8.44 -15.80
C GLU A 199 -18.69 9.28 -14.60
N TYR A 200 -17.73 9.91 -13.90
CA TYR A 200 -18.02 10.66 -12.69
C TYR A 200 -17.66 12.14 -12.86
N THR A 201 -18.70 12.97 -12.85
CA THR A 201 -18.55 14.43 -12.70
C THR A 201 -18.95 14.80 -11.27
N ALA A 202 -18.05 15.47 -10.55
CA ALA A 202 -18.37 16.00 -9.23
C ALA A 202 -19.28 17.21 -9.37
N TYR A 203 -20.46 17.17 -8.76
CA TYR A 203 -21.37 18.30 -8.68
C TYR A 203 -21.25 18.96 -7.30
N THR A 204 -21.05 20.26 -7.27
CA THR A 204 -21.20 21.05 -6.04
C THR A 204 -22.68 21.34 -5.87
N VAL A 205 -23.31 20.71 -4.88
CA VAL A 205 -24.67 21.08 -4.48
C VAL A 205 -24.59 22.36 -3.67
N GLN A 206 -25.04 23.48 -4.24
CA GLN A 206 -25.27 24.70 -3.47
C GLN A 206 -26.47 24.46 -2.54
N PRO A 207 -26.35 24.72 -1.23
CA PRO A 207 -27.53 24.67 -0.37
C PRO A 207 -28.54 25.67 -0.93
N SER A 208 -29.75 25.19 -1.22
CA SER A 208 -30.84 26.09 -1.59
C SER A 208 -31.05 27.06 -0.42
N VAL A 209 -30.93 28.36 -0.68
CA VAL A 209 -31.34 29.37 0.30
C VAL A 209 -32.81 29.11 0.54
N ALA A 210 -33.20 28.73 1.77
CA ALA A 210 -34.57 28.58 2.14
C ALA A 210 -35.29 29.90 1.80
N ALA A 211 -36.29 29.83 0.92
CA ALA A 211 -37.10 30.98 0.60
C ALA A 211 -37.74 31.43 1.94
N THR A 212 -37.37 32.63 2.39
CA THR A 212 -38.07 33.27 3.50
C THR A 212 -39.51 33.49 3.07
N VAL A 213 -40.45 32.74 3.66
CA VAL A 213 -41.88 32.97 3.48
C VAL A 213 -42.14 34.33 4.14
N PRO A 214 -42.64 35.35 3.40
CA PRO A 214 -43.06 36.62 4.04
C PRO A 214 -44.25 36.31 4.94
N ASN A 215 -44.23 36.89 6.17
CA ASN A 215 -45.36 36.87 7.09
C ASN A 215 -46.52 37.69 6.53
#